data_5532f72ee4cc0a5b8c5da26183e0815e
#
_entry.id   5532f72ee4cc0a5b8c5da26183e0815e
#
_cell.length_a   1.000
_cell.length_b   1.000
_cell.length_c   1.000
_cell.angle_alpha   90.00
_cell.angle_beta   90.00
_cell.angle_gamma   90.00
#
_symmetry.space_group_name_H-M   'P 1'
#
loop_
_entity.id
_entity.type
_entity.pdbx_description
1 polymer ?
#
loop_
_entity_poly.entity_id
_entity_poly.type
_entity_poly.pdbx_seq_one_letter_code
_entity_poly.pdbx_strand_id
1 'polypeptide(L)'
;MIRELTISGLKNIKYEKMALKPLTLLTGLNSTGKSSVLQAILLVNKATTKSGQLFLSHLLSSFSTLRNIYENAKEIEIRLDIDGVVVEYKLSEKEEGENVEGCAGLEIEKNLFYLSANRVGAENSVALSPVITCGVDGNYLLGTFEREKSKSLTSALIKDENSFTLAAQLNYWQSYILGLKLELKTEKRNEQTVEVKYNSDNIPGILPTQLGAGVSYLAKVLILCLRSNPGDVVMIENPEIHLHPAAQSRLGDFFAFIANAGIQLIIETHCDHLINKLQYLVFKKAFDAEQAIIYYKKGI
;
A
#
# COMPACT_ATOMS: atom_id res chain seq x y z
N MET A 1 -9.62 -10.74 -4.78
CA MET A 1 -8.15 -10.58 -4.96
C MET A 1 -7.79 -10.52 -6.44
N ILE A 2 -6.78 -9.72 -6.79
CA ILE A 2 -6.22 -9.72 -8.15
C ILE A 2 -5.35 -10.97 -8.30
N ARG A 3 -5.65 -11.82 -9.26
CA ARG A 3 -4.93 -13.08 -9.51
C ARG A 3 -3.87 -12.97 -10.59
N GLU A 4 -4.17 -12.19 -11.62
CA GLU A 4 -3.29 -12.01 -12.76
C GLU A 4 -3.39 -10.58 -13.28
N LEU A 5 -2.26 -10.04 -13.69
CA LEU A 5 -2.13 -8.75 -14.35
C LEU A 5 -1.33 -8.92 -15.64
N THR A 6 -1.89 -8.48 -16.77
CA THR A 6 -1.18 -8.36 -18.04
C THR A 6 -1.10 -6.89 -18.42
N ILE A 7 0.07 -6.44 -18.84
CA ILE A 7 0.35 -5.05 -19.24
C ILE A 7 1.03 -5.06 -20.59
N SER A 8 0.58 -4.23 -21.52
CA SER A 8 1.23 -4.00 -22.82
C SER A 8 1.31 -2.50 -23.11
N GLY A 9 2.45 -2.05 -23.60
CA GLY A 9 2.65 -0.70 -24.11
C GLY A 9 2.68 0.44 -23.08
N LEU A 10 2.82 0.13 -21.79
CA LEU A 10 2.80 1.12 -20.69
C LEU A 10 4.21 1.52 -20.26
N LYS A 11 4.57 2.81 -20.40
CA LYS A 11 5.86 3.38 -19.96
C LYS A 11 7.05 2.55 -20.46
N ASN A 12 7.81 1.93 -19.56
CA ASN A 12 8.93 1.04 -19.89
C ASN A 12 8.55 -0.45 -19.98
N ILE A 13 7.27 -0.79 -19.85
CA ILE A 13 6.79 -2.16 -20.03
C ILE A 13 6.30 -2.34 -21.46
N LYS A 14 7.03 -3.16 -22.24
CA LYS A 14 6.60 -3.59 -23.59
C LYS A 14 5.44 -4.57 -23.49
N TYR A 15 5.66 -5.66 -22.80
CA TYR A 15 4.66 -6.68 -22.48
C TYR A 15 5.09 -7.42 -21.22
N GLU A 16 4.15 -7.63 -20.31
CA GLU A 16 4.38 -8.40 -19.10
C GLU A 16 3.09 -9.05 -18.63
N LYS A 17 3.20 -10.32 -18.25
CA LYS A 17 2.14 -11.09 -17.63
C LYS A 17 2.60 -11.61 -16.28
N MET A 18 1.87 -11.28 -15.23
CA MET A 18 2.25 -11.53 -13.85
C MET A 18 1.11 -12.20 -13.09
N ALA A 19 1.40 -13.32 -12.41
CA ALA A 19 0.53 -13.82 -11.37
C ALA A 19 0.70 -12.98 -10.10
N LEU A 20 -0.38 -12.67 -9.41
CA LEU A 20 -0.33 -11.96 -8.13
C LEU A 20 -0.79 -12.90 -7.00
N LYS A 21 -0.07 -12.86 -5.90
CA LYS A 21 -0.31 -13.69 -4.71
C LYS A 21 -0.79 -12.80 -3.55
N PRO A 22 -1.27 -13.37 -2.44
CA PRO A 22 -1.60 -12.59 -1.25
C PRO A 22 -0.49 -11.63 -0.80
N LEU A 23 0.77 -12.02 -0.97
CA LEU A 23 1.93 -11.13 -0.78
C LEU A 23 2.78 -11.11 -2.06
N THR A 24 2.72 -10.01 -2.80
CA THR A 24 3.51 -9.81 -4.03
C THR A 24 4.53 -8.71 -3.79
N LEU A 25 5.82 -9.02 -3.96
CA LEU A 25 6.90 -8.04 -3.91
C LEU A 25 7.41 -7.72 -5.31
N LEU A 26 7.51 -6.44 -5.60
CA LEU A 26 8.13 -5.89 -6.82
C LEU A 26 9.47 -5.26 -6.43
N THR A 27 10.57 -5.86 -6.83
CA THR A 27 11.93 -5.37 -6.53
C THR A 27 12.78 -5.26 -7.78
N GLY A 28 13.97 -4.69 -7.67
CA GLY A 28 14.91 -4.50 -8.78
C GLY A 28 15.42 -3.07 -8.91
N LEU A 29 16.12 -2.78 -9.99
CA LEU A 29 16.76 -1.48 -10.22
C LEU A 29 15.73 -0.33 -10.34
N ASN A 30 16.19 0.91 -10.16
CA ASN A 30 15.36 2.09 -10.39
C ASN A 30 14.94 2.18 -11.86
N SER A 31 13.76 2.74 -12.11
CA SER A 31 13.22 2.97 -13.46
C SER A 31 12.97 1.71 -14.28
N THR A 32 12.88 0.53 -13.67
CA THR A 32 12.62 -0.76 -14.35
C THR A 32 11.14 -1.12 -14.49
N GLY A 33 10.22 -0.23 -14.09
CA GLY A 33 8.77 -0.43 -14.26
C GLY A 33 8.04 -1.01 -13.05
N LYS A 34 8.66 -1.04 -11.87
CA LYS A 34 7.98 -1.49 -10.64
C LYS A 34 6.75 -0.65 -10.34
N SER A 35 6.89 0.65 -10.25
CA SER A 35 5.77 1.58 -10.03
C SER A 35 4.77 1.58 -11.20
N SER A 36 5.22 1.23 -12.43
CA SER A 36 4.33 1.10 -13.60
C SER A 36 3.35 -0.06 -13.44
N VAL A 37 3.73 -1.12 -12.72
CA VAL A 37 2.84 -2.23 -12.38
C VAL A 37 1.70 -1.75 -11.46
N LEU A 38 2.01 -0.98 -10.41
CA LEU A 38 1.00 -0.40 -9.52
C LEU A 38 0.11 0.59 -10.27
N GLN A 39 0.71 1.42 -11.12
CA GLN A 39 -0.02 2.38 -11.95
C GLN A 39 -0.97 1.72 -12.95
N ALA A 40 -0.64 0.54 -13.48
CA ALA A 40 -1.56 -0.21 -14.33
C ALA A 40 -2.87 -0.55 -13.61
N ILE A 41 -2.79 -1.02 -12.34
CA ILE A 41 -3.97 -1.30 -11.52
C ILE A 41 -4.77 -0.02 -11.25
N LEU A 42 -4.08 1.09 -10.96
CA LEU A 42 -4.71 2.39 -10.72
C LEU A 42 -5.40 2.95 -11.97
N LEU A 43 -4.83 2.75 -13.17
CA LEU A 43 -5.46 3.14 -14.43
C LEU A 43 -6.79 2.43 -14.65
N VAL A 44 -6.82 1.12 -14.48
CA VAL A 44 -8.07 0.35 -14.58
C VAL A 44 -9.09 0.85 -13.54
N ASN A 45 -8.67 1.10 -12.30
CA ASN A 45 -9.57 1.60 -11.26
C ASN A 45 -10.11 3.00 -11.58
N LYS A 46 -9.26 3.90 -12.10
CA LYS A 46 -9.68 5.24 -12.56
C LYS A 46 -10.75 5.15 -13.63
N ALA A 47 -10.58 4.26 -14.60
CA ALA A 47 -11.50 4.13 -15.72
C ALA A 47 -12.82 3.43 -15.35
N THR A 48 -12.81 2.54 -14.35
CA THR A 48 -13.98 1.74 -13.96
C THR A 48 -14.82 2.33 -12.84
N THR A 49 -14.28 3.26 -12.06
CA THR A 49 -14.96 3.75 -10.84
C THR A 49 -15.00 5.27 -10.75
N LYS A 50 -16.10 5.80 -10.16
CA LYS A 50 -16.21 7.25 -9.87
C LYS A 50 -15.19 7.72 -8.86
N SER A 51 -14.90 6.91 -7.84
CA SER A 51 -13.85 7.19 -6.85
C SER A 51 -12.48 7.24 -7.52
N GLY A 52 -12.17 6.32 -8.41
CA GLY A 52 -10.93 6.35 -9.21
C GLY A 52 -10.78 7.62 -10.02
N GLN A 53 -11.82 8.07 -10.71
CA GLN A 53 -11.80 9.33 -11.46
C GLN A 53 -11.52 10.54 -10.54
N LEU A 54 -12.09 10.55 -9.35
CA LEU A 54 -11.94 11.64 -8.39
C LEU A 54 -10.53 11.68 -7.76
N PHE A 55 -10.06 10.54 -7.25
CA PHE A 55 -8.83 10.49 -6.43
C PHE A 55 -7.55 10.28 -7.23
N LEU A 56 -7.63 9.74 -8.45
CA LEU A 56 -6.46 9.40 -9.25
C LEU A 56 -6.23 10.32 -10.45
N SER A 57 -7.08 11.31 -10.68
CA SER A 57 -7.01 12.20 -11.85
C SER A 57 -5.66 12.93 -12.00
N HIS A 58 -5.02 13.27 -10.89
CA HIS A 58 -3.74 13.99 -10.86
C HIS A 58 -2.52 13.09 -11.04
N LEU A 59 -2.67 11.76 -10.81
CA LEU A 59 -1.57 10.80 -10.93
C LEU A 59 -1.39 10.26 -12.35
N LEU A 60 -2.46 10.27 -13.13
CA LEU A 60 -2.55 9.58 -14.41
C LEU A 60 -2.85 10.60 -15.50
N SER A 61 -1.89 10.82 -16.36
CA SER A 61 -1.92 11.82 -17.41
C SER A 61 -2.30 11.23 -18.78
N SER A 62 -2.07 11.97 -19.85
CA SER A 62 -2.46 11.62 -21.22
C SER A 62 -1.76 10.37 -21.77
N PHE A 63 -2.31 9.79 -22.86
CA PHE A 63 -1.72 8.67 -23.60
C PHE A 63 -0.24 8.91 -23.91
N SER A 64 0.13 10.12 -24.36
CA SER A 64 1.50 10.47 -24.72
C SER A 64 2.51 10.33 -23.57
N THR A 65 2.08 10.51 -22.32
CA THR A 65 2.94 10.37 -21.12
C THR A 65 2.94 8.96 -20.54
N LEU A 66 1.93 8.16 -20.88
CA LEU A 66 1.76 6.80 -20.38
C LEU A 66 2.32 5.75 -21.33
N ARG A 67 2.34 6.01 -22.64
CA ARG A 67 2.76 5.02 -23.65
C ARG A 67 4.22 4.62 -23.52
N ASN A 68 4.55 3.43 -23.94
CA ASN A 68 5.92 3.02 -24.13
C ASN A 68 6.53 3.75 -25.34
N ILE A 69 7.45 4.67 -25.06
CA ILE A 69 8.11 5.48 -26.09
C ILE A 69 9.22 4.71 -26.82
N TYR A 70 9.86 3.74 -26.16
CA TYR A 70 10.93 2.94 -26.75
C TYR A 70 10.46 2.05 -27.88
N GLU A 71 9.25 1.47 -27.72
CA GLU A 71 8.58 0.63 -28.74
C GLU A 71 7.62 1.45 -29.63
N ASN A 72 7.55 2.76 -29.43
CA ASN A 72 6.60 3.63 -30.12
C ASN A 72 5.16 3.07 -30.05
N ALA A 73 4.76 2.60 -28.87
CA ALA A 73 3.47 1.96 -28.69
C ALA A 73 2.32 2.89 -29.13
N LYS A 74 1.39 2.35 -29.89
CA LYS A 74 0.18 3.04 -30.39
C LYS A 74 -1.03 2.77 -29.54
N GLU A 75 -0.91 1.81 -28.63
CA GLU A 75 -1.96 1.36 -27.73
C GLU A 75 -1.35 0.92 -26.40
N ILE A 76 -2.08 1.14 -25.32
CA ILE A 76 -1.83 0.60 -23.99
C ILE A 76 -2.96 -0.37 -23.69
N GLU A 77 -2.61 -1.61 -23.37
CA GLU A 77 -3.57 -2.63 -22.93
C GLU A 77 -3.22 -3.11 -21.53
N ILE A 78 -4.24 -3.17 -20.66
CA ILE A 78 -4.10 -3.71 -19.31
C ILE A 78 -5.26 -4.67 -19.09
N ARG A 79 -4.93 -5.88 -18.62
CA ARG A 79 -5.91 -6.90 -18.28
C ARG A 79 -5.71 -7.32 -16.82
N LEU A 80 -6.78 -7.27 -16.05
CA LEU A 80 -6.83 -7.73 -14.67
C LEU A 80 -7.77 -8.92 -14.55
N ASP A 81 -7.30 -10.00 -13.95
CA ASP A 81 -8.16 -11.09 -13.45
C ASP A 81 -8.36 -10.88 -11.94
N ILE A 82 -9.61 -10.65 -11.53
CA ILE A 82 -10.01 -10.43 -10.15
C ILE A 82 -11.01 -11.53 -9.79
N ASP A 83 -10.51 -12.57 -9.12
CA ASP A 83 -11.29 -13.74 -8.71
C ASP A 83 -12.11 -14.37 -9.84
N GLY A 84 -11.52 -14.44 -11.05
CA GLY A 84 -12.13 -15.01 -12.25
C GLY A 84 -12.96 -14.03 -13.08
N VAL A 85 -13.09 -12.78 -12.64
CA VAL A 85 -13.68 -11.69 -13.44
C VAL A 85 -12.56 -10.94 -14.15
N VAL A 86 -12.59 -10.93 -15.45
CA VAL A 86 -11.60 -10.25 -16.28
C VAL A 86 -12.07 -8.85 -16.62
N VAL A 87 -11.19 -7.88 -16.38
CA VAL A 87 -11.36 -6.48 -16.77
C VAL A 87 -10.28 -6.10 -17.76
N GLU A 88 -10.67 -5.59 -18.90
CA GLU A 88 -9.77 -5.12 -19.96
C GLU A 88 -9.85 -3.60 -20.08
N TYR A 89 -8.71 -2.95 -20.05
CA TYR A 89 -8.54 -1.50 -20.25
C TYR A 89 -7.69 -1.28 -21.49
N LYS A 90 -8.16 -0.41 -22.38
CA LYS A 90 -7.44 0.00 -23.59
C LYS A 90 -7.43 1.51 -23.71
N LEU A 91 -6.28 2.04 -24.09
CA LEU A 91 -6.09 3.44 -24.41
C LEU A 91 -5.23 3.54 -25.66
N SER A 92 -5.76 4.15 -26.74
CA SER A 92 -5.05 4.27 -28.01
C SER A 92 -4.77 5.71 -28.40
N GLU A 93 -3.78 5.89 -29.29
CA GLU A 93 -3.44 7.20 -29.83
C GLU A 93 -4.55 7.78 -30.73
N LYS A 94 -5.36 6.92 -31.34
CA LYS A 94 -6.35 7.30 -32.36
C LYS A 94 -7.76 7.50 -31.83
N GLU A 95 -8.07 6.86 -30.73
CA GLU A 95 -9.39 6.93 -30.11
C GLU A 95 -9.37 7.95 -28.96
N GLU A 96 -10.26 8.94 -29.04
CA GLU A 96 -10.46 9.84 -27.92
C GLU A 96 -11.21 9.09 -26.81
N GLY A 97 -10.48 8.70 -25.76
CA GLY A 97 -11.05 8.11 -24.55
C GLY A 97 -10.47 6.76 -24.15
N GLU A 98 -10.78 6.41 -22.94
CA GLU A 98 -10.43 5.13 -22.31
C GLU A 98 -11.55 4.12 -22.62
N ASN A 99 -11.20 2.97 -23.19
CA ASN A 99 -12.13 1.86 -23.43
C ASN A 99 -11.98 0.85 -22.31
N VAL A 100 -13.07 0.48 -21.63
CA VAL A 100 -13.04 -0.49 -20.53
C VAL A 100 -14.15 -1.51 -20.71
N GLU A 101 -13.78 -2.79 -20.68
CA GLU A 101 -14.72 -3.91 -20.67
C GLU A 101 -14.64 -4.62 -19.31
N GLY A 102 -15.78 -4.86 -18.69
CA GLY A 102 -15.88 -5.48 -17.37
C GLY A 102 -15.97 -4.49 -16.21
N CYS A 103 -16.17 -5.01 -15.00
CA CYS A 103 -16.22 -4.25 -13.76
C CYS A 103 -15.33 -4.92 -12.72
N ALA A 104 -14.33 -4.20 -12.26
CA ALA A 104 -13.31 -4.74 -11.36
C ALA A 104 -13.82 -5.07 -9.95
N GLY A 105 -14.94 -4.48 -9.51
CA GLY A 105 -15.37 -4.57 -8.12
C GLY A 105 -14.38 -3.98 -7.11
N LEU A 106 -13.27 -3.41 -7.60
CA LEU A 106 -12.26 -2.71 -6.80
C LEU A 106 -12.55 -1.20 -6.87
N GLU A 107 -12.61 -0.56 -5.71
CA GLU A 107 -12.80 0.88 -5.58
C GLU A 107 -11.73 1.46 -4.67
N ILE A 108 -10.99 2.46 -5.17
CA ILE A 108 -10.02 3.22 -4.37
C ILE A 108 -10.70 3.85 -3.16
N GLU A 109 -10.03 3.88 -2.01
CA GLU A 109 -10.52 4.35 -0.71
C GLU A 109 -11.61 3.46 -0.07
N LYS A 110 -11.99 2.34 -0.68
CA LYS A 110 -13.02 1.43 -0.15
C LYS A 110 -12.48 0.01 0.08
N ASN A 111 -11.97 -0.65 -0.95
CA ASN A 111 -11.39 -1.99 -0.90
C ASN A 111 -10.09 -2.11 -1.74
N LEU A 112 -9.67 -1.02 -2.37
CA LEU A 112 -8.36 -0.83 -2.97
C LEU A 112 -7.71 0.39 -2.30
N PHE A 113 -6.52 0.22 -1.78
CA PHE A 113 -5.76 1.30 -1.15
C PHE A 113 -4.38 1.40 -1.79
N TYR A 114 -3.91 2.63 -1.95
CA TYR A 114 -2.59 2.89 -2.49
C TYR A 114 -1.87 3.91 -1.63
N LEU A 115 -0.64 3.58 -1.25
CA LEU A 115 0.24 4.46 -0.48
C LEU A 115 1.55 4.67 -1.26
N SER A 116 1.69 5.86 -1.80
CA SER A 116 2.83 6.29 -2.61
C SER A 116 4.13 6.36 -1.80
N ALA A 117 5.27 6.30 -2.49
CA ALA A 117 6.57 6.61 -1.91
C ALA A 117 6.67 8.07 -1.41
N ASN A 118 5.98 9.00 -2.09
CA ASN A 118 5.93 10.42 -1.73
C ASN A 118 4.95 10.69 -0.58
N ARG A 119 5.04 9.90 0.48
CA ARG A 119 4.21 10.09 1.67
C ARG A 119 4.57 11.37 2.40
N VAL A 120 3.56 12.04 2.95
CA VAL A 120 3.80 13.13 3.89
C VAL A 120 4.50 12.59 5.14
N GLY A 121 5.53 13.28 5.56
CA GLY A 121 6.38 12.88 6.69
C GLY A 121 5.77 13.11 8.06
N ALA A 122 6.60 13.53 9.01
CA ALA A 122 6.19 13.80 10.38
C ALA A 122 5.39 15.12 10.46
N GLU A 123 4.16 15.04 10.95
CA GLU A 123 3.26 16.17 11.15
C GLU A 123 2.70 16.15 12.58
N ASN A 124 2.72 17.32 13.24
CA ASN A 124 2.17 17.47 14.59
C ASN A 124 0.64 17.66 14.55
N SER A 125 0.08 18.02 13.41
CA SER A 125 -1.35 18.18 13.17
C SER A 125 -1.67 17.70 11.76
N VAL A 126 -2.71 16.90 11.62
CA VAL A 126 -3.10 16.26 10.36
C VAL A 126 -4.57 16.52 10.03
N ALA A 127 -4.92 16.39 8.76
CA ALA A 127 -6.28 16.56 8.29
C ALA A 127 -7.19 15.40 8.74
N LEU A 128 -8.43 15.74 9.05
CA LEU A 128 -9.53 14.81 9.27
C LEU A 128 -10.52 14.94 8.11
N SER A 129 -10.82 13.83 7.45
CA SER A 129 -11.82 13.80 6.39
C SER A 129 -12.90 12.76 6.70
N PRO A 130 -14.19 13.08 6.48
CA PRO A 130 -15.26 12.09 6.61
C PRO A 130 -15.31 11.10 5.43
N VAL A 131 -14.73 11.44 4.30
CA VAL A 131 -14.85 10.69 3.04
C VAL A 131 -13.55 9.96 2.69
N ILE A 132 -12.42 10.67 2.76
CA ILE A 132 -11.12 10.11 2.40
C ILE A 132 -10.51 9.44 3.64
N THR A 133 -10.05 8.22 3.48
CA THR A 133 -9.50 7.43 4.60
C THR A 133 -7.99 7.30 4.56
N CYS A 134 -7.42 7.17 3.38
CA CYS A 134 -5.97 7.06 3.15
C CYS A 134 -5.42 8.31 2.47
N GLY A 135 -5.92 8.61 1.28
CA GLY A 135 -5.23 9.50 0.35
C GLY A 135 -3.96 8.83 -0.21
N VAL A 136 -3.57 9.22 -1.42
CA VAL A 136 -2.41 8.61 -2.13
C VAL A 136 -1.10 8.78 -1.39
N ASP A 137 -0.94 9.87 -0.67
CA ASP A 137 0.23 10.26 0.12
C ASP A 137 0.08 9.96 1.63
N GLY A 138 -1.03 9.32 2.03
CA GLY A 138 -1.33 8.97 3.41
C GLY A 138 -1.68 10.16 4.32
N ASN A 139 -2.10 11.29 3.75
CA ASN A 139 -2.45 12.51 4.50
C ASN A 139 -3.58 12.30 5.50
N TYR A 140 -4.52 11.39 5.22
CA TYR A 140 -5.72 11.20 6.03
C TYR A 140 -5.63 10.00 6.99
N LEU A 141 -4.55 9.19 6.92
CA LEU A 141 -4.43 7.96 7.71
C LEU A 141 -4.43 8.22 9.23
N LEU A 142 -3.71 9.23 9.70
CA LEU A 142 -3.70 9.55 11.14
C LEU A 142 -5.03 10.16 11.61
N GLY A 143 -5.72 10.92 10.76
CA GLY A 143 -7.08 11.37 11.03
C GLY A 143 -8.09 10.22 11.05
N THR A 144 -7.95 9.27 10.13
CA THR A 144 -8.75 8.03 10.10
C THR A 144 -8.46 7.17 11.33
N PHE A 145 -7.21 7.07 11.75
CA PHE A 145 -6.84 6.40 13.00
C PHE A 145 -7.56 7.03 14.21
N GLU A 146 -7.61 8.35 14.32
CA GLU A 146 -8.36 9.02 15.40
C GLU A 146 -9.82 8.58 15.46
N ARG A 147 -10.49 8.45 14.32
CA ARG A 147 -11.88 7.99 14.26
C ARG A 147 -12.05 6.51 14.60
N GLU A 148 -11.07 5.69 14.25
CA GLU A 148 -11.18 4.23 14.28
C GLU A 148 -10.36 3.58 15.40
N LYS A 149 -9.54 4.33 16.15
CA LYS A 149 -8.57 3.81 17.13
C LYS A 149 -9.17 2.87 18.19
N SER A 150 -10.42 3.07 18.57
CA SER A 150 -11.14 2.23 19.52
C SER A 150 -11.94 1.09 18.88
N LYS A 151 -11.94 1.00 17.54
CA LYS A 151 -12.64 -0.06 16.81
C LYS A 151 -11.92 -1.40 17.04
N SER A 152 -12.68 -2.42 17.39
CA SER A 152 -12.16 -3.79 17.47
C SER A 152 -11.86 -4.32 16.08
N LEU A 153 -10.69 -4.93 15.92
CA LEU A 153 -10.30 -5.60 14.69
C LEU A 153 -10.86 -7.02 14.62
N THR A 154 -10.85 -7.61 13.43
CA THR A 154 -11.19 -9.02 13.23
C THR A 154 -10.16 -9.92 13.91
N SER A 155 -10.55 -11.11 14.33
CA SER A 155 -9.66 -12.05 15.03
C SER A 155 -8.37 -12.34 14.26
N ALA A 156 -8.43 -12.37 12.92
CA ALA A 156 -7.25 -12.58 12.06
C ALA A 156 -6.20 -11.45 12.16
N LEU A 157 -6.58 -10.26 12.62
CA LEU A 157 -5.71 -9.09 12.78
C LEU A 157 -5.30 -8.83 14.24
N ILE A 158 -5.63 -9.76 15.15
CA ILE A 158 -5.22 -9.68 16.55
C ILE A 158 -3.90 -10.43 16.75
N LYS A 159 -2.89 -9.71 17.17
CA LYS A 159 -1.58 -10.26 17.54
C LYS A 159 -1.32 -10.13 19.04
N ASP A 160 -1.67 -9.00 19.62
CA ASP A 160 -1.68 -8.78 21.07
C ASP A 160 -3.08 -9.07 21.61
N GLU A 161 -3.20 -10.16 22.37
CA GLU A 161 -4.48 -10.62 22.94
C GLU A 161 -4.97 -9.79 24.14
N ASN A 162 -4.14 -8.87 24.65
CA ASN A 162 -4.54 -8.00 25.76
C ASN A 162 -5.56 -6.93 25.35
N SER A 163 -5.61 -6.57 24.06
CA SER A 163 -6.60 -5.62 23.56
C SER A 163 -6.81 -5.77 22.06
N PHE A 164 -8.06 -5.82 21.64
CA PHE A 164 -8.49 -6.05 20.26
C PHE A 164 -8.65 -4.77 19.43
N THR A 165 -8.34 -3.59 19.99
CA THR A 165 -8.53 -2.32 19.31
C THR A 165 -7.44 -2.02 18.29
N LEU A 166 -7.78 -1.23 17.25
CA LEU A 166 -6.81 -0.76 16.26
C LEU A 166 -5.60 -0.08 16.93
N ALA A 167 -5.84 0.74 17.96
CA ALA A 167 -4.76 1.42 18.69
C ALA A 167 -3.80 0.44 19.37
N ALA A 168 -4.31 -0.58 20.03
CA ALA A 168 -3.48 -1.56 20.71
C ALA A 168 -2.64 -2.37 19.73
N GLN A 169 -3.23 -2.85 18.64
CA GLN A 169 -2.51 -3.62 17.63
C GLN A 169 -1.48 -2.76 16.88
N LEU A 170 -1.81 -1.49 16.60
CA LEU A 170 -0.84 -0.54 16.05
C LEU A 170 0.37 -0.38 16.97
N ASN A 171 0.14 -0.08 18.26
CA ASN A 171 1.20 0.15 19.22
C ASN A 171 2.06 -1.09 19.47
N TYR A 172 1.45 -2.27 19.47
CA TYR A 172 2.17 -3.55 19.50
C TYR A 172 3.14 -3.67 18.32
N TRP A 173 2.62 -3.58 17.09
CA TRP A 173 3.43 -3.73 15.90
C TRP A 173 4.49 -2.65 15.73
N GLN A 174 4.15 -1.41 16.04
CA GLN A 174 5.10 -0.30 16.00
C GLN A 174 6.26 -0.53 16.97
N SER A 175 5.95 -0.93 18.21
CA SER A 175 6.97 -1.21 19.23
C SER A 175 7.83 -2.42 18.85
N TYR A 176 7.22 -3.49 18.34
CA TYR A 176 7.94 -4.67 17.84
C TYR A 176 8.90 -4.31 16.72
N ILE A 177 8.42 -3.61 15.70
CA ILE A 177 9.22 -3.28 14.51
C ILE A 177 10.36 -2.32 14.87
N LEU A 178 10.09 -1.25 15.60
CA LEU A 178 11.11 -0.27 15.98
C LEU A 178 12.08 -0.78 17.06
N GLY A 179 11.69 -1.78 17.84
CA GLY A 179 12.47 -2.29 18.96
C GLY A 179 12.52 -1.32 20.14
N LEU A 180 11.53 -0.43 20.25
CA LEU A 180 11.38 0.52 21.35
C LEU A 180 9.89 0.70 21.65
N LYS A 181 9.56 0.89 22.93
CA LYS A 181 8.17 1.09 23.34
C LYS A 181 7.73 2.51 23.00
N LEU A 182 6.80 2.60 22.08
CA LEU A 182 6.28 3.86 21.56
C LEU A 182 4.78 3.72 21.32
N GLU A 183 4.01 4.64 21.86
CA GLU A 183 2.56 4.64 21.76
C GLU A 183 2.09 5.87 20.99
N LEU A 184 1.41 5.66 19.85
CA LEU A 184 0.78 6.74 19.09
C LEU A 184 -0.46 7.25 19.84
N LYS A 185 -0.51 8.54 20.06
CA LYS A 185 -1.66 9.26 20.63
C LYS A 185 -2.16 10.29 19.63
N THR A 186 -3.46 10.29 19.42
CA THR A 186 -4.13 11.28 18.59
C THR A 186 -5.29 11.89 19.35
N GLU A 187 -5.54 13.18 19.11
CA GLU A 187 -6.62 13.93 19.74
C GLU A 187 -7.27 14.87 18.73
N LYS A 188 -8.58 14.76 18.58
CA LYS A 188 -9.36 15.66 17.72
C LYS A 188 -9.33 17.08 18.29
N ARG A 189 -8.81 18.05 17.53
CA ARG A 189 -8.77 19.45 17.90
C ARG A 189 -10.02 20.22 17.49
N ASN A 190 -10.48 19.92 16.29
CA ASN A 190 -11.72 20.47 15.70
C ASN A 190 -12.26 19.50 14.65
N GLU A 191 -13.28 19.91 13.88
CA GLU A 191 -13.91 19.07 12.86
C GLU A 191 -12.98 18.69 11.69
N GLN A 192 -11.86 19.38 11.50
CA GLN A 192 -10.98 19.22 10.35
C GLN A 192 -9.56 18.79 10.71
N THR A 193 -9.18 18.84 12.00
CA THR A 193 -7.80 18.62 12.42
C THR A 193 -7.67 17.72 13.64
N VAL A 194 -6.62 16.92 13.61
CA VAL A 194 -6.21 16.00 14.67
C VAL A 194 -4.77 16.32 15.08
N GLU A 195 -4.53 16.49 16.36
CA GLU A 195 -3.17 16.59 16.94
C GLU A 195 -2.57 15.19 17.09
N VAL A 196 -1.29 15.07 16.78
CA VAL A 196 -0.54 13.82 16.84
C VAL A 196 0.61 13.94 17.83
N LYS A 197 0.72 12.97 18.74
CA LYS A 197 1.80 12.84 19.72
C LYS A 197 2.21 11.39 19.88
N TYR A 198 3.36 11.17 20.47
CA TYR A 198 3.81 9.87 20.89
C TYR A 198 4.14 9.88 22.40
N ASN A 199 3.88 8.76 23.06
CA ASN A 199 4.37 8.52 24.41
C ASN A 199 5.42 7.40 24.34
N SER A 200 6.53 7.59 25.04
CA SER A 200 7.50 6.54 25.36
C SER A 200 7.41 6.23 26.88
N ASP A 201 8.06 5.17 27.36
CA ASP A 201 7.94 4.72 28.73
C ASP A 201 8.09 5.83 29.80
N ASN A 202 8.96 6.81 29.54
CA ASN A 202 9.30 7.87 30.50
C ASN A 202 9.01 9.29 30.00
N ILE A 203 8.58 9.44 28.75
CA ILE A 203 8.40 10.76 28.12
C ILE A 203 7.05 10.80 27.43
N PRO A 204 6.05 11.47 28.00
CA PRO A 204 4.78 11.70 27.33
C PRO A 204 4.84 12.90 26.39
N GLY A 205 3.98 12.89 25.36
CA GLY A 205 3.70 14.04 24.52
C GLY A 205 4.81 14.42 23.54
N ILE A 206 5.65 13.48 23.12
CA ILE A 206 6.69 13.69 22.11
C ILE A 206 6.03 14.04 20.78
N LEU A 207 6.44 15.14 20.16
CA LEU A 207 5.92 15.53 18.85
C LEU A 207 6.51 14.64 17.75
N PRO A 208 5.74 14.28 16.70
CA PRO A 208 6.24 13.54 15.54
C PRO A 208 7.52 14.14 14.95
N THR A 209 7.62 15.47 14.88
CA THR A 209 8.78 16.19 14.35
C THR A 209 10.05 16.08 15.23
N GLN A 210 9.92 15.59 16.45
CA GLN A 210 11.05 15.31 17.36
C GLN A 210 11.56 13.88 17.26
N LEU A 211 10.82 13.03 16.52
CA LEU A 211 11.20 11.63 16.26
C LEU A 211 11.80 11.50 14.86
N GLY A 212 12.52 10.41 14.64
CA GLY A 212 12.97 10.07 13.27
C GLY A 212 11.79 9.89 12.31
N ALA A 213 11.90 10.39 11.09
CA ALA A 213 10.84 10.33 10.08
C ALA A 213 10.26 8.91 9.87
N GLY A 214 11.08 7.87 10.02
CA GLY A 214 10.67 6.47 9.91
C GLY A 214 9.52 6.07 10.83
N VAL A 215 9.38 6.71 12.00
CA VAL A 215 8.27 6.44 12.93
C VAL A 215 6.93 6.82 12.32
N SER A 216 6.84 8.02 11.75
CA SER A 216 5.60 8.51 11.12
C SER A 216 5.26 7.75 9.83
N TYR A 217 6.27 7.41 9.02
CA TYR A 217 6.09 6.59 7.81
C TYR A 217 5.60 5.19 8.17
N LEU A 218 6.20 4.55 9.18
CA LEU A 218 5.78 3.24 9.66
C LEU A 218 4.35 3.25 10.19
N ALA A 219 4.00 4.24 11.02
CA ALA A 219 2.64 4.36 11.57
C ALA A 219 1.58 4.37 10.47
N LYS A 220 1.80 5.11 9.37
CA LYS A 220 0.88 5.16 8.23
C LYS A 220 0.73 3.79 7.54
N VAL A 221 1.83 3.06 7.33
CA VAL A 221 1.80 1.70 6.77
C VAL A 221 1.01 0.75 7.68
N LEU A 222 1.27 0.79 8.98
CA LEU A 222 0.59 -0.07 9.97
C LEU A 222 -0.90 0.23 10.04
N ILE A 223 -1.28 1.52 10.12
CA ILE A 223 -2.69 1.94 10.16
C ILE A 223 -3.41 1.43 8.91
N LEU A 224 -2.84 1.66 7.72
CA LEU A 224 -3.45 1.25 6.47
C LEU A 224 -3.72 -0.25 6.44
N CYS A 225 -2.73 -1.07 6.76
CA CYS A 225 -2.87 -2.53 6.74
C CYS A 225 -3.83 -3.04 7.82
N LEU A 226 -3.72 -2.56 9.07
CA LEU A 226 -4.54 -3.04 10.19
C LEU A 226 -6.03 -2.64 10.07
N ARG A 227 -6.34 -1.50 9.42
CA ARG A 227 -7.71 -1.08 9.21
C ARG A 227 -8.40 -1.76 8.03
N SER A 228 -7.62 -2.38 7.13
CA SER A 228 -8.14 -3.10 5.96
C SER A 228 -8.85 -4.38 6.38
N ASN A 229 -9.78 -4.83 5.55
CA ASN A 229 -10.56 -6.04 5.79
C ASN A 229 -10.03 -7.20 4.92
N PRO A 230 -10.29 -8.46 5.30
CA PRO A 230 -10.04 -9.60 4.42
C PRO A 230 -10.71 -9.40 3.06
N GLY A 231 -9.96 -9.62 1.98
CA GLY A 231 -10.40 -9.36 0.60
C GLY A 231 -9.98 -8.01 0.04
N ASP A 232 -9.57 -7.05 0.86
CA ASP A 232 -9.05 -5.78 0.40
C ASP A 232 -7.68 -5.94 -0.28
N VAL A 233 -7.36 -5.01 -1.18
CA VAL A 233 -6.07 -4.90 -1.87
C VAL A 233 -5.34 -3.65 -1.39
N VAL A 234 -4.14 -3.82 -0.89
CA VAL A 234 -3.29 -2.73 -0.38
C VAL A 234 -1.99 -2.69 -1.18
N MET A 235 -1.77 -1.58 -1.86
CA MET A 235 -0.57 -1.33 -2.65
C MET A 235 0.30 -0.29 -1.94
N ILE A 236 1.59 -0.61 -1.74
CA ILE A 236 2.51 0.27 -1.01
C ILE A 236 3.82 0.38 -1.76
N GLU A 237 4.29 1.60 -1.98
CA GLU A 237 5.64 1.87 -2.46
C GLU A 237 6.59 2.11 -1.31
N ASN A 238 7.75 1.45 -1.34
CA ASN A 238 8.89 1.62 -0.43
C ASN A 238 8.48 1.74 1.06
N PRO A 239 7.79 0.74 1.66
CA PRO A 239 7.34 0.80 3.05
C PRO A 239 8.49 0.93 4.06
N GLU A 240 9.69 0.57 3.66
CA GLU A 240 10.91 0.55 4.47
C GLU A 240 11.62 1.89 4.60
N ILE A 241 11.12 2.96 3.95
CA ILE A 241 11.80 4.28 3.93
C ILE A 241 12.08 4.76 5.36
N HIS A 242 13.32 5.22 5.56
CA HIS A 242 13.82 5.74 6.84
C HIS A 242 13.82 4.77 8.03
N LEU A 243 13.63 3.46 7.79
CA LEU A 243 13.74 2.45 8.83
C LEU A 243 15.17 1.89 8.92
N HIS A 244 15.59 1.62 10.16
CA HIS A 244 16.83 0.88 10.40
C HIS A 244 16.74 -0.56 9.86
N PRO A 245 17.83 -1.20 9.37
CA PRO A 245 17.80 -2.56 8.82
C PRO A 245 17.08 -3.60 9.69
N ALA A 246 17.24 -3.55 11.00
CA ALA A 246 16.52 -4.46 11.91
C ALA A 246 14.99 -4.24 11.87
N ALA A 247 14.52 -2.99 11.73
CA ALA A 247 13.11 -2.66 11.59
C ALA A 247 12.58 -3.08 10.22
N GLN A 248 13.37 -2.90 9.15
CA GLN A 248 13.04 -3.37 7.80
C GLN A 248 12.81 -4.89 7.78
N SER A 249 13.66 -5.65 8.47
CA SER A 249 13.47 -7.10 8.60
C SER A 249 12.18 -7.44 9.34
N ARG A 250 11.92 -6.81 10.50
CA ARG A 250 10.70 -7.06 11.29
C ARG A 250 9.41 -6.64 10.58
N LEU A 251 9.48 -5.70 9.66
CA LEU A 251 8.36 -5.34 8.79
C LEU A 251 7.90 -6.53 7.93
N GLY A 252 8.81 -7.46 7.58
CA GLY A 252 8.47 -8.72 6.91
C GLY A 252 7.57 -9.64 7.73
N ASP A 253 7.75 -9.69 9.06
CA ASP A 253 6.84 -10.43 9.95
C ASP A 253 5.42 -9.84 9.89
N PHE A 254 5.34 -8.51 9.89
CA PHE A 254 4.06 -7.81 9.80
C PHE A 254 3.35 -8.07 8.47
N PHE A 255 4.04 -7.97 7.34
CA PHE A 255 3.40 -8.22 6.04
C PHE A 255 2.95 -9.67 5.87
N ALA A 256 3.73 -10.64 6.35
CA ALA A 256 3.30 -12.04 6.38
C ALA A 256 2.04 -12.22 7.25
N PHE A 257 1.97 -11.54 8.40
CA PHE A 257 0.79 -11.56 9.27
C PHE A 257 -0.45 -10.97 8.57
N ILE A 258 -0.33 -9.83 7.89
CA ILE A 258 -1.43 -9.19 7.16
C ILE A 258 -1.90 -10.04 5.98
N ALA A 259 -0.98 -10.64 5.21
CA ALA A 259 -1.33 -11.53 4.11
C ALA A 259 -2.08 -12.77 4.60
N ASN A 260 -1.64 -13.37 5.73
CA ASN A 260 -2.33 -14.49 6.38
C ASN A 260 -3.74 -14.12 6.89
N ALA A 261 -3.99 -12.84 7.16
CA ALA A 261 -5.32 -12.34 7.52
C ALA A 261 -6.25 -12.15 6.30
N GLY A 262 -5.79 -12.49 5.09
CA GLY A 262 -6.60 -12.44 3.87
C GLY A 262 -6.61 -11.08 3.17
N ILE A 263 -5.70 -10.18 3.50
CA ILE A 263 -5.51 -8.89 2.83
C ILE A 263 -4.41 -9.06 1.79
N GLN A 264 -4.70 -8.70 0.53
CA GLN A 264 -3.70 -8.78 -0.53
C GLN A 264 -2.76 -7.58 -0.49
N LEU A 265 -1.46 -7.86 -0.42
CA LEU A 265 -0.41 -6.85 -0.42
C LEU A 265 0.38 -6.89 -1.73
N ILE A 266 0.48 -5.75 -2.41
CA ILE A 266 1.35 -5.56 -3.59
C ILE A 266 2.34 -4.45 -3.23
N ILE A 267 3.60 -4.84 -3.00
CA ILE A 267 4.61 -3.96 -2.40
C ILE A 267 5.76 -3.73 -3.36
N GLU A 268 6.01 -2.48 -3.69
CA GLU A 268 7.26 -2.07 -4.32
C GLU A 268 8.31 -1.81 -3.25
N THR A 269 9.47 -2.44 -3.37
CA THR A 269 10.57 -2.30 -2.39
C THR A 269 11.93 -2.45 -3.02
N HIS A 270 12.92 -1.78 -2.41
CA HIS A 270 14.35 -1.96 -2.68
C HIS A 270 15.08 -2.66 -1.52
N CYS A 271 14.34 -3.21 -0.55
CA CYS A 271 14.86 -3.67 0.72
C CYS A 271 15.18 -5.17 0.73
N ASP A 272 16.46 -5.52 0.66
CA ASP A 272 16.90 -6.91 0.77
C ASP A 272 16.57 -7.53 2.15
N HIS A 273 16.57 -6.72 3.22
CA HIS A 273 16.23 -7.22 4.56
C HIS A 273 14.78 -7.71 4.65
N LEU A 274 13.85 -7.04 3.96
CA LEU A 274 12.45 -7.47 3.86
C LEU A 274 12.35 -8.79 3.08
N ILE A 275 13.02 -8.88 1.93
CA ILE A 275 13.03 -10.07 1.07
C ILE A 275 13.62 -11.27 1.82
N ASN A 276 14.81 -11.10 2.41
CA ASN A 276 15.48 -12.14 3.17
C ASN A 276 14.63 -12.64 4.36
N LYS A 277 13.90 -11.72 5.01
CA LYS A 277 13.01 -12.08 6.10
C LYS A 277 11.85 -12.96 5.63
N LEU A 278 11.22 -12.63 4.51
CA LEU A 278 10.14 -13.44 3.95
C LEU A 278 10.64 -14.83 3.54
N GLN A 279 11.81 -14.93 2.92
CA GLN A 279 12.44 -16.22 2.62
C GLN A 279 12.70 -17.04 3.90
N TYR A 280 13.17 -16.38 4.96
CA TYR A 280 13.37 -17.03 6.26
C TYR A 280 12.06 -17.51 6.88
N LEU A 281 10.96 -16.75 6.78
CA LEU A 281 9.65 -17.16 7.28
C LEU A 281 9.11 -18.39 6.52
N VAL A 282 9.30 -18.44 5.21
CA VAL A 282 8.96 -19.63 4.39
C VAL A 282 9.83 -20.84 4.80
N PHE A 283 11.13 -20.66 4.95
CA PHE A 283 12.03 -21.72 5.42
C PHE A 283 11.61 -22.27 6.79
N LYS A 284 11.21 -21.40 7.72
CA LYS A 284 10.71 -21.78 9.06
C LYS A 284 9.28 -22.34 9.04
N LYS A 285 8.63 -22.42 7.89
CA LYS A 285 7.21 -22.82 7.75
C LYS A 285 6.25 -21.92 8.55
N ALA A 286 6.65 -20.69 8.84
CA ALA A 286 5.84 -19.68 9.50
C ALA A 286 4.98 -18.88 8.49
N PHE A 287 5.30 -18.98 7.22
CA PHE A 287 4.56 -18.42 6.09
C PHE A 287 4.59 -19.40 4.92
N ASP A 288 3.45 -19.55 4.22
CA ASP A 288 3.36 -20.47 3.10
C ASP A 288 3.97 -19.87 1.84
N ALA A 289 4.88 -20.59 1.19
CA ALA A 289 5.51 -20.18 -0.07
C ALA A 289 4.49 -19.92 -1.19
N GLU A 290 3.36 -20.64 -1.19
CA GLU A 290 2.31 -20.45 -2.19
C GLU A 290 1.57 -19.11 -2.03
N GLN A 291 1.69 -18.45 -0.88
CA GLN A 291 1.07 -17.15 -0.64
C GLN A 291 1.96 -15.96 -1.01
N ALA A 292 3.23 -16.18 -1.39
CA ALA A 292 4.16 -15.13 -1.77
C ALA A 292 4.69 -15.30 -3.18
N ILE A 293 4.99 -14.16 -3.81
CA ILE A 293 5.75 -14.10 -5.06
C ILE A 293 6.65 -12.85 -5.07
N ILE A 294 7.85 -13.00 -5.56
CA ILE A 294 8.83 -11.91 -5.67
C ILE A 294 9.21 -11.75 -7.13
N TYR A 295 8.96 -10.60 -7.70
CA TYR A 295 9.37 -10.23 -9.04
C TYR A 295 10.61 -9.33 -8.98
N TYR A 296 11.69 -9.78 -9.60
CA TYR A 296 12.89 -8.97 -9.76
C TYR A 296 12.92 -8.34 -11.15
N LYS A 297 12.72 -7.02 -11.20
CA LYS A 297 12.76 -6.23 -12.45
C LYS A 297 14.21 -5.89 -12.80
N LYS A 298 14.68 -6.47 -13.90
CA LYS A 298 15.97 -6.12 -14.51
C LYS A 298 15.81 -4.89 -15.38
N GLY A 299 16.85 -4.07 -15.48
CA GLY A 299 16.91 -2.99 -16.47
C GLY A 299 16.76 -3.52 -17.91
N ILE A 300 16.28 -2.67 -18.80
CA ILE A 300 16.22 -2.89 -20.25
C ILE A 300 17.63 -3.01 -20.78
#